data_8c330010bfc835e6d8b6015c42e4d576
#
_entry.id   8c330010bfc835e6d8b6015c42e4d576
#
_cell.length_a   1.000
_cell.length_b   1.000
_cell.length_c   1.000
_cell.angle_alpha   90.00
_cell.angle_beta   90.00
_cell.angle_gamma   90.00
#
_symmetry.space_group_name_H-M   'P 1'
#
loop_
_entity.id
_entity.type
_entity.pdbx_description
1 polymer ?
#
loop_
_entity_poly.entity_id
_entity_poly.type
_entity_poly.pdbx_seq_one_letter_code
_entity_poly.pdbx_strand_id
1 'polypeptide(L)'
;MKQVDVIVVGAGQAGCAAAYDLASAGLSVLMLDSHAATGHKPCAGGVTEKARRLYRFPLDSVVRETVSQMQMSLYQKLETPFTADTPFCLMTHRPELDQLCRDQAQQAGASLTIVRHVSGFHSHGDGIVLTVDGEQIGARYLIGADGAHGAVRRLAFGGGARHGAMAIEGLLSREHCNRYPQTTFDFGAVRGGYGWLFPKGDHVNVGLYIRTQTGGKVDRHALADYARQRLGSDALTHVQGFPLGTWGHKQRLAAGRVLLVGDAAGFTEPLLGEGIYGAVLSGQRAAAAILAGNDVAADYIADIDRWRSELRRVHPIAAIFYTTLPISFGVLKHGVRRPLMTGYANGLTLVQSKRLFFGARFQ
;
A
#
# COMPACT_ATOMS: atom_id res chain seq x y z
N MET A 1 -20.03 25.07 -14.61
CA MET A 1 -19.15 24.26 -13.76
C MET A 1 -19.74 22.87 -13.65
N LYS A 2 -18.95 21.83 -13.95
CA LYS A 2 -19.34 20.42 -13.78
C LYS A 2 -19.58 20.14 -12.28
N GLN A 3 -20.64 19.43 -11.94
CA GLN A 3 -21.00 19.07 -10.56
C GLN A 3 -21.08 17.55 -10.44
N VAL A 4 -20.51 17.00 -9.36
CA VAL A 4 -20.62 15.59 -8.98
C VAL A 4 -20.81 15.45 -7.48
N ASP A 5 -21.17 14.27 -6.99
CA ASP A 5 -21.26 14.06 -5.53
C ASP A 5 -19.86 13.97 -4.92
N VAL A 6 -18.94 13.22 -5.56
CA VAL A 6 -17.60 12.99 -5.01
C VAL A 6 -16.54 13.12 -6.11
N ILE A 7 -15.49 13.89 -5.84
CA ILE A 7 -14.24 13.86 -6.58
C ILE A 7 -13.25 12.97 -5.81
N VAL A 8 -12.62 12.03 -6.53
CA VAL A 8 -11.52 11.21 -6.01
C VAL A 8 -10.25 11.54 -6.79
N VAL A 9 -9.26 12.14 -6.15
CA VAL A 9 -7.98 12.45 -6.78
C VAL A 9 -7.01 11.31 -6.56
N GLY A 10 -6.65 10.61 -7.63
CA GLY A 10 -5.84 9.39 -7.65
C GLY A 10 -6.69 8.14 -7.86
N ALA A 11 -6.48 7.43 -8.99
CA ALA A 11 -7.15 6.19 -9.33
C ALA A 11 -6.24 4.96 -9.10
N GLY A 12 -5.53 4.94 -7.97
CA GLY A 12 -4.83 3.77 -7.43
C GLY A 12 -5.74 2.95 -6.51
N GLN A 13 -5.18 1.99 -5.78
CA GLN A 13 -5.92 1.04 -4.93
C GLN A 13 -6.92 1.71 -3.97
N ALA A 14 -6.52 2.79 -3.30
CA ALA A 14 -7.37 3.50 -2.34
C ALA A 14 -8.52 4.27 -3.03
N GLY A 15 -8.20 4.97 -4.12
CA GLY A 15 -9.19 5.75 -4.86
C GLY A 15 -10.21 4.88 -5.57
N CYS A 16 -9.77 3.78 -6.21
CA CYS A 16 -10.66 2.81 -6.85
C CYS A 16 -11.56 2.12 -5.83
N ALA A 17 -11.05 1.76 -4.63
CA ALA A 17 -11.86 1.15 -3.59
C ALA A 17 -12.97 2.10 -3.10
N ALA A 18 -12.66 3.39 -2.91
CA ALA A 18 -13.66 4.39 -2.55
C ALA A 18 -14.66 4.63 -3.69
N ALA A 19 -14.18 4.79 -4.93
CA ALA A 19 -15.01 5.07 -6.07
C ALA A 19 -15.96 3.91 -6.38
N TYR A 20 -15.51 2.66 -6.26
CA TYR A 20 -16.34 1.48 -6.43
C TYR A 20 -17.51 1.47 -5.45
N ASP A 21 -17.24 1.58 -4.15
CA ASP A 21 -18.29 1.52 -3.11
C ASP A 21 -19.29 2.70 -3.25
N LEU A 22 -18.80 3.91 -3.56
CA LEU A 22 -19.65 5.10 -3.75
C LEU A 22 -20.52 5.00 -5.01
N ALA A 23 -19.92 4.63 -6.14
CA ALA A 23 -20.64 4.50 -7.41
C ALA A 23 -21.65 3.34 -7.37
N SER A 24 -21.30 2.21 -6.74
CA SER A 24 -22.22 1.10 -6.51
C SER A 24 -23.45 1.50 -5.67
N ALA A 25 -23.30 2.52 -4.83
CA ALA A 25 -24.40 3.10 -4.04
C ALA A 25 -25.17 4.20 -4.81
N GLY A 26 -24.86 4.47 -6.08
CA GLY A 26 -25.58 5.38 -6.95
C GLY A 26 -25.10 6.85 -6.90
N LEU A 27 -23.99 7.16 -6.23
CA LEU A 27 -23.42 8.51 -6.25
C LEU A 27 -22.69 8.78 -7.59
N SER A 28 -22.75 10.02 -8.05
CA SER A 28 -21.93 10.49 -9.16
C SER A 28 -20.48 10.70 -8.72
N VAL A 29 -19.59 9.82 -9.16
CA VAL A 29 -18.17 9.80 -8.75
C VAL A 29 -17.28 10.14 -9.94
N LEU A 30 -16.40 11.13 -9.76
CA LEU A 30 -15.35 11.48 -10.72
C LEU A 30 -13.97 11.16 -10.15
N MET A 31 -13.31 10.15 -10.71
CA MET A 31 -11.90 9.87 -10.45
C MET A 31 -11.03 10.76 -11.35
N LEU A 32 -10.00 11.36 -10.78
CA LEU A 32 -8.97 12.13 -11.48
C LEU A 32 -7.62 11.43 -11.30
N ASP A 33 -6.90 11.16 -12.38
CA ASP A 33 -5.55 10.60 -12.31
C ASP A 33 -4.62 11.31 -13.28
N SER A 34 -3.33 11.32 -12.99
CA SER A 34 -2.31 11.94 -13.85
C SER A 34 -1.83 11.01 -14.97
N HIS A 35 -2.15 9.73 -14.92
CA HIS A 35 -1.67 8.72 -15.86
C HIS A 35 -2.81 7.90 -16.43
N ALA A 36 -2.88 7.83 -17.77
CA ALA A 36 -3.82 6.95 -18.46
C ALA A 36 -3.47 5.47 -18.22
N ALA A 37 -2.19 5.10 -18.37
CA ALA A 37 -1.71 3.77 -18.06
C ALA A 37 -1.53 3.57 -16.56
N THR A 38 -1.70 2.35 -16.09
CA THR A 38 -1.53 1.93 -14.70
C THR A 38 -0.10 1.48 -14.39
N GLY A 39 0.23 1.27 -13.11
CA GLY A 39 1.51 0.69 -12.69
C GLY A 39 2.67 1.67 -12.56
N HIS A 40 2.41 2.96 -12.54
CA HIS A 40 3.45 3.99 -12.34
C HIS A 40 4.01 4.01 -10.90
N LYS A 41 3.28 3.46 -9.95
CA LYS A 41 3.75 3.37 -8.57
C LYS A 41 4.48 2.06 -8.35
N PRO A 42 5.76 2.10 -7.93
CA PRO A 42 6.49 0.89 -7.55
C PRO A 42 5.76 0.16 -6.41
N CYS A 43 5.61 -1.13 -6.57
CA CYS A 43 5.07 -2.00 -5.53
C CYS A 43 5.33 -3.46 -5.89
N ALA A 44 5.87 -4.19 -4.98
CA ALA A 44 6.13 -5.61 -5.13
C ALA A 44 4.90 -6.46 -5.50
N GLY A 45 3.69 -5.90 -5.43
CA GLY A 45 2.45 -6.53 -5.91
C GLY A 45 1.99 -7.73 -5.08
N GLY A 46 2.48 -7.88 -3.86
CA GLY A 46 1.99 -8.87 -2.91
C GLY A 46 0.67 -8.42 -2.27
N VAL A 47 -0.42 -9.12 -2.55
CA VAL A 47 -1.73 -8.90 -1.93
C VAL A 47 -1.89 -9.92 -0.81
N THR A 48 -1.75 -9.49 0.44
CA THR A 48 -1.90 -10.35 1.62
C THR A 48 -3.35 -10.82 1.78
N GLU A 49 -3.56 -11.93 2.50
CA GLU A 49 -4.90 -12.48 2.71
C GLU A 49 -5.86 -11.46 3.36
N LYS A 50 -5.38 -10.64 4.31
CA LYS A 50 -6.18 -9.56 4.90
C LYS A 50 -6.58 -8.49 3.87
N ALA A 51 -5.71 -8.18 2.91
CA ALA A 51 -6.01 -7.25 1.83
C ALA A 51 -6.98 -7.88 0.82
N ARG A 52 -6.76 -9.14 0.44
CA ARG A 52 -7.64 -9.88 -0.46
C ARG A 52 -9.10 -9.87 0.00
N ARG A 53 -9.34 -10.07 1.29
CA ARG A 53 -10.69 -10.07 1.88
C ARG A 53 -11.44 -8.74 1.79
N LEU A 54 -10.75 -7.65 1.49
CA LEU A 54 -11.38 -6.32 1.36
C LEU A 54 -11.93 -6.08 -0.05
N TYR A 55 -11.38 -6.76 -1.08
CA TYR A 55 -11.84 -6.55 -2.45
C TYR A 55 -13.28 -7.02 -2.63
N ARG A 56 -14.08 -6.23 -3.35
CA ARG A 56 -15.49 -6.49 -3.66
C ARG A 56 -15.69 -7.41 -4.87
N PHE A 57 -14.61 -7.76 -5.53
CA PHE A 57 -14.57 -8.56 -6.75
C PHE A 57 -13.38 -9.53 -6.69
N PRO A 58 -13.44 -10.65 -7.47
CA PRO A 58 -12.37 -11.63 -7.51
C PRO A 58 -11.10 -11.06 -8.14
N LEU A 59 -9.94 -11.55 -7.68
CA LEU A 59 -8.63 -11.14 -8.20
C LEU A 59 -7.98 -12.20 -9.08
N ASP A 60 -8.65 -13.33 -9.34
CA ASP A 60 -8.08 -14.52 -9.98
C ASP A 60 -7.42 -14.21 -11.33
N SER A 61 -7.99 -13.30 -12.11
CA SER A 61 -7.50 -12.91 -13.44
C SER A 61 -6.12 -12.22 -13.42
N VAL A 62 -5.69 -11.69 -12.27
CA VAL A 62 -4.43 -10.94 -12.11
C VAL A 62 -3.45 -11.60 -11.16
N VAL A 63 -3.78 -12.79 -10.64
CA VAL A 63 -2.88 -13.59 -9.79
C VAL A 63 -1.85 -14.30 -10.65
N ARG A 64 -0.58 -14.08 -10.35
CA ARG A 64 0.56 -14.73 -11.00
C ARG A 64 1.08 -15.92 -10.23
N GLU A 65 1.14 -15.81 -8.91
CA GLU A 65 1.53 -16.89 -8.00
C GLU A 65 0.77 -16.78 -6.68
N THR A 66 0.58 -17.93 -6.04
CA THR A 66 -0.05 -18.05 -4.71
C THR A 66 1.01 -18.50 -3.71
N VAL A 67 1.15 -17.77 -2.60
CA VAL A 67 2.24 -17.94 -1.64
C VAL A 67 1.75 -18.53 -0.33
N SER A 68 2.16 -19.77 -0.04
CA SER A 68 2.01 -20.43 1.28
C SER A 68 3.35 -20.60 2.01
N GLN A 69 4.46 -20.34 1.30
CA GLN A 69 5.82 -20.42 1.84
C GLN A 69 6.66 -19.26 1.35
N MET A 70 7.47 -18.69 2.23
CA MET A 70 8.48 -17.68 1.90
C MET A 70 9.80 -17.99 2.61
N GLN A 71 10.88 -17.46 2.06
CA GLN A 71 12.19 -17.47 2.71
C GLN A 71 12.42 -16.13 3.42
N MET A 72 12.93 -16.19 4.64
CA MET A 72 13.49 -15.03 5.31
C MET A 72 14.95 -15.25 5.61
N SER A 73 15.80 -14.29 5.32
CA SER A 73 17.22 -14.36 5.64
C SER A 73 17.68 -13.19 6.50
N LEU A 74 18.81 -13.38 7.18
CA LEU A 74 19.55 -12.33 7.85
C LEU A 74 20.88 -12.11 7.11
N TYR A 75 21.10 -10.88 6.63
CA TYR A 75 22.29 -10.51 5.85
C TYR A 75 22.54 -11.44 4.65
N GLN A 76 21.46 -11.93 4.00
CA GLN A 76 21.50 -12.82 2.83
C GLN A 76 22.18 -14.18 3.08
N LYS A 77 22.33 -14.61 4.35
CA LYS A 77 23.08 -15.82 4.72
C LYS A 77 22.26 -16.88 5.44
N LEU A 78 21.51 -16.49 6.45
CA LEU A 78 20.78 -17.43 7.32
C LEU A 78 19.34 -17.63 6.82
N GLU A 79 19.17 -18.29 5.67
CA GLU A 79 17.85 -18.57 5.11
C GLU A 79 17.01 -19.47 6.03
N THR A 80 15.78 -19.09 6.23
CA THR A 80 14.82 -19.79 7.08
C THR A 80 13.47 -19.82 6.39
N PRO A 81 12.89 -21.00 6.14
CA PRO A 81 11.56 -21.10 5.58
C PRO A 81 10.48 -20.70 6.59
N PHE A 82 9.53 -19.92 6.12
CA PHE A 82 8.31 -19.52 6.81
C PHE A 82 7.13 -20.08 6.02
N THR A 83 6.46 -21.07 6.57
CA THR A 83 5.37 -21.80 5.91
C THR A 83 4.08 -21.64 6.68
N ALA A 84 2.96 -21.52 5.97
CA ALA A 84 1.61 -21.58 6.49
C ALA A 84 0.85 -22.73 5.84
N ASP A 85 -0.19 -23.24 6.53
CA ASP A 85 -1.01 -24.35 6.04
C ASP A 85 -1.90 -23.94 4.86
N THR A 86 -2.22 -22.65 4.77
CA THR A 86 -2.98 -22.05 3.66
C THR A 86 -2.26 -20.85 3.09
N PRO A 87 -2.54 -20.44 1.84
CA PRO A 87 -1.94 -19.25 1.26
C PRO A 87 -2.20 -18.00 2.10
N PHE A 88 -1.16 -17.18 2.23
CA PHE A 88 -1.22 -15.91 2.95
C PHE A 88 -1.01 -14.67 2.07
N CYS A 89 -0.60 -14.88 0.82
CA CYS A 89 -0.35 -13.79 -0.12
C CYS A 89 -0.56 -14.25 -1.57
N LEU A 90 -1.12 -13.36 -2.38
CA LEU A 90 -1.20 -13.50 -3.82
C LEU A 90 -0.19 -12.56 -4.46
N MET A 91 0.62 -13.07 -5.37
CA MET A 91 1.52 -12.26 -6.18
C MET A 91 0.81 -11.78 -7.43
N THR A 92 0.75 -10.47 -7.61
CA THR A 92 0.12 -9.82 -8.75
C THR A 92 1.12 -8.91 -9.48
N HIS A 93 0.87 -8.62 -10.74
CA HIS A 93 1.55 -7.55 -11.44
C HIS A 93 0.77 -6.24 -11.26
N ARG A 94 1.41 -5.20 -10.71
CA ARG A 94 0.71 -3.96 -10.31
C ARG A 94 -0.04 -3.25 -11.44
N PRO A 95 0.50 -3.13 -12.68
CA PRO A 95 -0.28 -2.59 -13.79
C PRO A 95 -1.62 -3.31 -13.99
N GLU A 96 -1.62 -4.63 -13.94
CA GLU A 96 -2.82 -5.45 -14.13
C GLU A 96 -3.81 -5.32 -12.97
N LEU A 97 -3.31 -5.38 -11.72
CA LEU A 97 -4.14 -5.19 -10.53
C LEU A 97 -4.75 -3.79 -10.48
N ASP A 98 -3.98 -2.74 -10.79
CA ASP A 98 -4.46 -1.37 -10.80
C ASP A 98 -5.49 -1.16 -11.93
N GLN A 99 -5.28 -1.79 -13.11
CA GLN A 99 -6.23 -1.74 -14.20
C GLN A 99 -7.55 -2.44 -13.84
N LEU A 100 -7.49 -3.64 -13.29
CA LEU A 100 -8.67 -4.35 -12.81
C LEU A 100 -9.48 -3.46 -11.83
N CYS A 101 -8.81 -2.81 -10.87
CA CYS A 101 -9.50 -1.94 -9.91
C CYS A 101 -10.16 -0.72 -10.59
N ARG A 102 -9.51 -0.11 -11.59
CA ARG A 102 -10.08 0.98 -12.38
C ARG A 102 -11.31 0.53 -13.17
N ASP A 103 -11.19 -0.61 -13.85
CA ASP A 103 -12.28 -1.18 -14.65
C ASP A 103 -13.49 -1.50 -13.78
N GLN A 104 -13.27 -2.10 -12.61
CA GLN A 104 -14.34 -2.41 -11.67
C GLN A 104 -15.02 -1.14 -11.11
N ALA A 105 -14.26 -0.09 -10.79
CA ALA A 105 -14.83 1.17 -10.35
C ALA A 105 -15.64 1.85 -11.47
N GLN A 106 -15.18 1.79 -12.72
CA GLN A 106 -15.91 2.33 -13.87
C GLN A 106 -17.16 1.51 -14.20
N GLN A 107 -17.10 0.18 -14.13
CA GLN A 107 -18.26 -0.69 -14.29
C GLN A 107 -19.32 -0.44 -13.21
N ALA A 108 -18.91 -0.06 -11.99
CA ALA A 108 -19.80 0.36 -10.91
C ALA A 108 -20.46 1.75 -11.16
N GLY A 109 -20.00 2.50 -12.19
CA GLY A 109 -20.56 3.80 -12.56
C GLY A 109 -19.66 5.01 -12.32
N ALA A 110 -18.45 4.83 -11.78
CA ALA A 110 -17.51 5.94 -11.61
C ALA A 110 -16.93 6.38 -12.97
N SER A 111 -16.75 7.69 -13.17
CA SER A 111 -16.06 8.26 -14.31
C SER A 111 -14.58 8.45 -14.02
N LEU A 112 -13.69 8.24 -14.99
CA LEU A 112 -12.27 8.54 -14.91
C LEU A 112 -11.90 9.63 -15.91
N THR A 113 -11.17 10.64 -15.45
CA THR A 113 -10.59 11.69 -16.30
C THR A 113 -9.09 11.79 -16.01
N ILE A 114 -8.30 11.82 -17.08
CA ILE A 114 -6.85 12.02 -16.98
C ILE A 114 -6.57 13.53 -16.96
N VAL A 115 -5.83 13.98 -15.96
CA VAL A 115 -5.54 15.39 -15.71
C VAL A 115 -4.06 15.59 -15.44
N ARG A 116 -3.52 16.76 -15.80
CA ARG A 116 -2.09 17.07 -15.58
C ARG A 116 -1.84 17.63 -14.19
N HIS A 117 -2.76 18.47 -13.69
CA HIS A 117 -2.49 19.23 -12.49
C HIS A 117 -3.75 19.59 -11.70
N VAL A 118 -3.70 19.32 -10.40
CA VAL A 118 -4.66 19.81 -9.41
C VAL A 118 -4.02 20.98 -8.68
N SER A 119 -4.51 22.21 -8.93
CA SER A 119 -3.84 23.46 -8.54
C SER A 119 -4.51 24.23 -7.45
N GLY A 120 -5.82 24.07 -7.24
CA GLY A 120 -6.59 24.88 -6.29
C GLY A 120 -7.68 24.08 -5.61
N PHE A 121 -8.01 24.53 -4.39
CA PHE A 121 -9.12 23.99 -3.60
C PHE A 121 -9.71 25.12 -2.76
N HIS A 122 -11.03 25.25 -2.75
CA HIS A 122 -11.74 26.09 -1.80
C HIS A 122 -13.11 25.51 -1.46
N SER A 123 -13.60 25.80 -0.26
CA SER A 123 -14.98 25.48 0.14
C SER A 123 -15.93 26.47 -0.51
N HIS A 124 -17.10 25.99 -0.97
CA HIS A 124 -18.14 26.81 -1.57
C HIS A 124 -19.51 26.30 -1.15
N GLY A 125 -20.20 27.06 -0.35
CA GLY A 125 -21.49 26.65 0.24
C GLY A 125 -21.38 25.31 0.96
N ASP A 126 -22.28 24.40 0.62
CA ASP A 126 -22.28 23.01 1.15
C ASP A 126 -21.37 22.02 0.38
N GLY A 127 -20.42 22.53 -0.40
CA GLY A 127 -19.53 21.71 -1.21
C GLY A 127 -18.11 22.23 -1.25
N ILE A 128 -17.39 21.71 -2.20
CA ILE A 128 -16.01 22.10 -2.53
C ILE A 128 -15.92 22.44 -4.02
N VAL A 129 -14.96 23.28 -4.37
CA VAL A 129 -14.53 23.52 -5.75
C VAL A 129 -13.06 23.17 -5.87
N LEU A 130 -12.74 22.29 -6.81
CA LEU A 130 -11.38 21.88 -7.16
C LEU A 130 -10.99 22.50 -8.49
N THR A 131 -9.82 23.10 -8.58
CA THR A 131 -9.25 23.61 -9.83
C THR A 131 -8.33 22.56 -10.43
N VAL A 132 -8.66 22.12 -11.64
CA VAL A 132 -8.00 21.03 -12.36
C VAL A 132 -7.70 21.50 -13.79
N ASP A 133 -6.43 21.53 -14.16
CA ASP A 133 -5.97 22.00 -15.50
C ASP A 133 -6.56 23.40 -15.88
N GLY A 134 -6.79 24.25 -14.90
CA GLY A 134 -7.36 25.60 -15.07
C GLY A 134 -8.90 25.64 -15.05
N GLU A 135 -9.58 24.50 -15.10
CA GLU A 135 -11.04 24.42 -14.99
C GLU A 135 -11.51 24.16 -13.56
N GLN A 136 -12.72 24.61 -13.24
CA GLN A 136 -13.34 24.39 -11.93
C GLN A 136 -14.37 23.25 -11.98
N ILE A 137 -14.23 22.31 -11.03
CA ILE A 137 -15.17 21.21 -10.83
C ILE A 137 -15.72 21.28 -9.41
N GLY A 138 -17.03 21.32 -9.26
CA GLY A 138 -17.71 21.30 -7.97
C GLY A 138 -18.02 19.87 -7.51
N ALA A 139 -17.95 19.64 -6.20
CA ALA A 139 -18.40 18.39 -5.60
C ALA A 139 -18.90 18.61 -4.16
N ARG A 140 -19.66 17.64 -3.64
CA ARG A 140 -20.04 17.64 -2.22
C ARG A 140 -18.87 17.20 -1.34
N TYR A 141 -18.06 16.24 -1.83
CA TYR A 141 -16.93 15.67 -1.09
C TYR A 141 -15.69 15.53 -1.97
N LEU A 142 -14.52 15.58 -1.34
CA LEU A 142 -13.21 15.35 -1.97
C LEU A 142 -12.48 14.23 -1.23
N ILE A 143 -12.06 13.20 -1.95
CA ILE A 143 -11.16 12.16 -1.44
C ILE A 143 -9.77 12.35 -2.08
N GLY A 144 -8.76 12.60 -1.25
CA GLY A 144 -7.36 12.61 -1.67
C GLY A 144 -6.76 11.20 -1.58
N ALA A 145 -6.59 10.56 -2.72
CA ALA A 145 -6.00 9.24 -2.92
C ALA A 145 -4.72 9.30 -3.79
N ASP A 146 -4.12 10.49 -3.88
CA ASP A 146 -3.07 10.90 -4.80
C ASP A 146 -1.64 10.55 -4.32
N GLY A 147 -1.56 9.62 -3.37
CA GLY A 147 -0.31 9.01 -2.94
C GLY A 147 0.52 9.88 -2.00
N ALA A 148 1.76 9.44 -1.76
CA ALA A 148 2.64 10.05 -0.77
C ALA A 148 3.07 11.50 -1.12
N HIS A 149 3.07 11.88 -2.40
CA HIS A 149 3.36 13.23 -2.88
C HIS A 149 2.11 14.05 -3.25
N GLY A 150 0.94 13.56 -2.89
CA GLY A 150 -0.34 14.11 -3.29
C GLY A 150 -0.51 15.61 -3.08
N ALA A 151 -1.20 16.27 -4.02
CA ALA A 151 -1.53 17.68 -3.97
C ALA A 151 -2.64 17.98 -2.96
N VAL A 152 -3.63 17.06 -2.82
CA VAL A 152 -4.81 17.28 -1.98
C VAL A 152 -4.43 17.57 -0.53
N ARG A 153 -3.46 16.82 0.01
CA ARG A 153 -2.95 17.09 1.37
C ARG A 153 -2.42 18.52 1.52
N ARG A 154 -1.60 18.98 0.57
CA ARG A 154 -1.03 20.35 0.61
C ARG A 154 -2.11 21.41 0.53
N LEU A 155 -3.03 21.22 -0.41
CA LEU A 155 -4.09 22.19 -0.70
C LEU A 155 -5.09 22.29 0.47
N ALA A 156 -5.51 21.15 1.03
CA ALA A 156 -6.57 21.13 2.06
C ALA A 156 -6.06 21.28 3.49
N PHE A 157 -4.80 20.90 3.77
CA PHE A 157 -4.28 20.87 5.15
C PHE A 157 -2.99 21.68 5.36
N GLY A 158 -2.49 22.37 4.32
CA GLY A 158 -1.35 23.28 4.43
C GLY A 158 0.01 22.64 4.68
N GLY A 159 0.18 21.34 4.41
CA GLY A 159 1.44 20.65 4.65
C GLY A 159 1.67 19.44 3.76
N GLY A 160 2.95 19.11 3.47
CA GLY A 160 3.34 17.91 2.75
C GLY A 160 3.17 16.64 3.57
N ALA A 161 3.11 15.48 2.90
CA ALA A 161 3.12 14.19 3.56
C ALA A 161 4.51 13.93 4.21
N ARG A 162 4.49 13.26 5.36
CA ARG A 162 5.72 12.76 5.98
C ARG A 162 6.02 11.38 5.44
N HIS A 163 7.15 11.24 4.76
CA HIS A 163 7.63 9.95 4.28
C HIS A 163 8.49 9.30 5.37
N GLY A 164 8.11 8.12 5.80
CA GLY A 164 8.86 7.37 6.82
C GLY A 164 9.66 6.22 6.23
N ALA A 165 9.52 5.95 4.95
CA ALA A 165 10.23 4.89 4.25
C ALA A 165 10.46 5.25 2.77
N MET A 166 11.42 4.55 2.16
CA MET A 166 11.73 4.60 0.73
C MET A 166 11.86 3.17 0.20
N ALA A 167 11.42 2.95 -1.00
CA ALA A 167 11.64 1.71 -1.72
C ALA A 167 12.15 1.99 -3.13
N ILE A 168 12.96 1.07 -3.66
CA ILE A 168 13.37 1.01 -5.06
C ILE A 168 13.17 -0.41 -5.54
N GLU A 169 12.67 -0.59 -6.76
CA GLU A 169 12.47 -1.90 -7.36
C GLU A 169 12.79 -1.92 -8.84
N GLY A 170 12.95 -3.11 -9.38
CA GLY A 170 13.08 -3.38 -10.79
C GLY A 170 12.58 -4.79 -11.10
N LEU A 171 12.42 -5.09 -12.39
CA LEU A 171 12.00 -6.39 -12.87
C LEU A 171 13.19 -7.10 -13.51
N LEU A 172 13.44 -8.36 -13.11
CA LEU A 172 14.42 -9.24 -13.74
C LEU A 172 13.67 -10.39 -14.42
N SER A 173 13.90 -10.56 -15.73
CA SER A 173 13.33 -11.70 -16.47
C SER A 173 13.82 -13.02 -15.86
N ARG A 174 12.94 -14.02 -15.83
CA ARG A 174 13.27 -15.37 -15.32
C ARG A 174 14.48 -16.00 -16.00
N GLU A 175 14.65 -15.76 -17.29
CA GLU A 175 15.78 -16.28 -18.09
C GLU A 175 17.15 -15.72 -17.68
N HIS A 176 17.17 -14.54 -17.04
CA HIS A 176 18.38 -13.91 -16.49
C HIS A 176 18.68 -14.34 -15.05
N CYS A 177 17.84 -15.15 -14.42
CA CYS A 177 18.09 -15.66 -13.08
C CYS A 177 18.93 -16.96 -13.15
N ASN A 178 20.06 -17.02 -12.45
CA ASN A 178 20.83 -18.26 -12.29
C ASN A 178 19.97 -19.36 -11.65
N ARG A 179 19.10 -18.96 -10.72
CA ARG A 179 18.09 -19.81 -10.09
C ARG A 179 16.83 -18.95 -9.83
N TYR A 180 15.68 -19.46 -10.26
CA TYR A 180 14.41 -18.80 -9.98
C TYR A 180 14.11 -18.88 -8.46
N PRO A 181 13.90 -17.75 -7.77
CA PRO A 181 13.79 -17.74 -6.32
C PRO A 181 12.40 -18.15 -5.84
N GLN A 182 12.29 -18.48 -4.57
CA GLN A 182 11.04 -18.41 -3.84
C GLN A 182 10.78 -16.97 -3.39
N THR A 183 9.55 -16.67 -2.97
CA THR A 183 9.25 -15.39 -2.28
C THR A 183 10.20 -15.21 -1.11
N THR A 184 10.97 -14.13 -1.12
CA THR A 184 12.08 -13.93 -0.18
C THR A 184 12.07 -12.52 0.41
N PHE A 185 12.40 -12.45 1.71
CA PHE A 185 12.75 -11.23 2.44
C PHE A 185 14.16 -11.36 3.03
N ASP A 186 15.08 -10.51 2.58
CA ASP A 186 16.47 -10.49 3.03
C ASP A 186 16.70 -9.32 4.00
N PHE A 187 16.44 -9.52 5.28
CA PHE A 187 16.64 -8.49 6.30
C PHE A 187 18.12 -8.13 6.45
N GLY A 188 18.41 -6.83 6.43
CA GLY A 188 19.79 -6.33 6.50
C GLY A 188 20.54 -6.39 5.15
N ALA A 189 19.87 -6.69 4.04
CA ALA A 189 20.44 -6.50 2.70
C ALA A 189 20.83 -5.02 2.47
N VAL A 190 20.15 -4.12 3.15
CA VAL A 190 20.47 -2.70 3.22
C VAL A 190 20.28 -2.22 4.67
N ARG A 191 21.09 -1.24 5.09
CA ARG A 191 21.04 -0.72 6.46
C ARG A 191 19.65 -0.14 6.78
N GLY A 192 19.04 -0.66 7.85
CA GLY A 192 17.72 -0.22 8.32
C GLY A 192 16.56 -0.65 7.45
N GLY A 193 16.73 -1.72 6.69
CA GLY A 193 15.73 -2.23 5.78
C GLY A 193 15.94 -3.68 5.39
N TYR A 194 15.40 -4.05 4.25
CA TYR A 194 15.48 -5.39 3.67
C TYR A 194 15.47 -5.33 2.14
N GLY A 195 15.89 -6.43 1.53
CA GLY A 195 15.67 -6.72 0.12
C GLY A 195 14.53 -7.73 -0.05
N TRP A 196 13.89 -7.71 -1.21
CA TRP A 196 12.89 -8.72 -1.54
C TRP A 196 13.11 -9.30 -2.94
N LEU A 197 12.71 -10.56 -3.09
CA LEU A 197 12.59 -11.26 -4.36
C LEU A 197 11.18 -11.84 -4.44
N PHE A 198 10.34 -11.28 -5.31
CA PHE A 198 8.96 -11.73 -5.47
C PHE A 198 8.75 -12.29 -6.87
N PRO A 199 8.75 -13.62 -7.02
CA PRO A 199 8.53 -14.29 -8.29
C PRO A 199 7.11 -14.04 -8.81
N LYS A 200 6.98 -13.95 -10.16
CA LYS A 200 5.74 -13.63 -10.88
C LYS A 200 5.53 -14.54 -12.09
N GLY A 201 6.15 -15.73 -12.10
CA GLY A 201 6.10 -16.66 -13.21
C GLY A 201 7.18 -16.40 -14.26
N ASP A 202 7.09 -15.34 -15.02
CA ASP A 202 8.00 -14.96 -16.12
C ASP A 202 9.13 -14.02 -15.70
N HIS A 203 8.98 -13.36 -14.55
CA HIS A 203 9.97 -12.43 -14.01
C HIS A 203 9.98 -12.46 -12.47
N VAL A 204 10.97 -11.80 -11.89
CA VAL A 204 11.10 -11.55 -10.46
C VAL A 204 11.02 -10.03 -10.25
N ASN A 205 10.12 -9.57 -9.38
CA ASN A 205 10.18 -8.22 -8.86
C ASN A 205 11.24 -8.20 -7.75
N VAL A 206 12.30 -7.43 -7.98
CA VAL A 206 13.45 -7.30 -7.08
C VAL A 206 13.45 -5.92 -6.49
N GLY A 207 13.62 -5.80 -5.17
CA GLY A 207 13.66 -4.46 -4.60
C GLY A 207 14.35 -4.36 -3.24
N LEU A 208 14.49 -3.10 -2.82
CA LEU A 208 15.05 -2.71 -1.53
C LEU A 208 14.09 -1.73 -0.84
N TYR A 209 13.88 -1.93 0.43
CA TYR A 209 13.10 -1.09 1.33
C TYR A 209 13.97 -0.58 2.47
N ILE A 210 13.86 0.70 2.82
CA ILE A 210 14.48 1.28 4.01
C ILE A 210 13.49 2.16 4.77
N ARG A 211 13.70 2.24 6.08
CA ARG A 211 13.14 3.30 6.91
C ARG A 211 14.05 4.52 6.87
N THR A 212 13.50 5.70 6.57
CA THR A 212 14.30 6.92 6.36
C THR A 212 15.05 7.35 7.62
N GLN A 213 14.55 6.99 8.82
CA GLN A 213 15.17 7.35 10.11
C GLN A 213 16.44 6.54 10.43
N THR A 214 16.75 5.51 9.66
CA THR A 214 17.90 4.62 9.95
C THR A 214 19.20 5.06 9.27
N GLY A 215 19.16 6.11 8.44
CA GLY A 215 20.31 6.63 7.70
C GLY A 215 20.79 5.72 6.56
N GLY A 216 20.02 4.68 6.21
CA GLY A 216 20.26 3.86 5.02
C GLY A 216 19.94 4.65 3.75
N LYS A 217 20.49 4.21 2.62
CA LYS A 217 20.18 4.74 1.29
C LYS A 217 19.85 3.60 0.35
N VAL A 218 18.92 3.83 -0.55
CA VAL A 218 18.59 2.95 -1.66
C VAL A 218 18.68 3.74 -2.95
N ASP A 219 19.41 3.17 -3.91
CA ASP A 219 19.59 3.73 -5.25
C ASP A 219 19.69 2.60 -6.28
N ARG A 220 19.82 2.96 -7.56
CA ARG A 220 19.91 1.99 -8.65
C ARG A 220 21.12 1.06 -8.52
N HIS A 221 22.23 1.56 -7.98
CA HIS A 221 23.45 0.78 -7.83
C HIS A 221 23.29 -0.29 -6.74
N ALA A 222 22.79 0.09 -5.58
CA ALA A 222 22.49 -0.85 -4.48
C ALA A 222 21.48 -1.93 -4.92
N LEU A 223 20.49 -1.57 -5.73
CA LEU A 223 19.52 -2.54 -6.27
C LEU A 223 20.18 -3.51 -7.26
N ALA A 224 21.02 -3.01 -8.16
CA ALA A 224 21.75 -3.83 -9.12
C ALA A 224 22.70 -4.82 -8.41
N ASP A 225 23.42 -4.35 -7.39
CA ASP A 225 24.31 -5.20 -6.59
C ASP A 225 23.52 -6.30 -5.85
N TYR A 226 22.38 -5.95 -5.28
CA TYR A 226 21.50 -6.91 -4.62
C TYR A 226 20.99 -7.98 -5.61
N ALA A 227 20.51 -7.55 -6.78
CA ALA A 227 20.05 -8.47 -7.83
C ALA A 227 21.17 -9.41 -8.30
N ARG A 228 22.36 -8.87 -8.55
CA ARG A 228 23.54 -9.66 -8.97
C ARG A 228 23.94 -10.68 -7.90
N GLN A 229 23.95 -10.29 -6.63
CA GLN A 229 24.30 -11.18 -5.52
C GLN A 229 23.29 -12.31 -5.34
N ARG A 230 21.99 -12.02 -5.50
CA ARG A 230 20.93 -12.98 -5.20
C ARG A 230 20.51 -13.82 -6.41
N LEU A 231 20.57 -13.27 -7.61
CA LEU A 231 20.03 -13.87 -8.83
C LEU A 231 21.08 -14.08 -9.93
N GLY A 232 22.30 -13.56 -9.73
CA GLY A 232 23.41 -13.69 -10.67
C GLY A 232 23.41 -12.70 -11.82
N SER A 233 22.43 -11.77 -11.85
CA SER A 233 22.29 -10.79 -12.91
C SER A 233 21.75 -9.47 -12.36
N ASP A 234 22.14 -8.39 -13.01
CA ASP A 234 21.65 -7.02 -12.77
C ASP A 234 20.94 -6.43 -13.99
N ALA A 235 20.54 -7.26 -14.94
CA ALA A 235 19.79 -6.86 -16.14
C ALA A 235 18.34 -6.41 -15.79
N LEU A 236 18.22 -5.52 -14.82
CA LEU A 236 16.95 -5.01 -14.32
C LEU A 236 16.31 -4.04 -15.32
N THR A 237 15.03 -4.24 -15.55
CA THR A 237 14.18 -3.31 -16.31
C THR A 237 13.22 -2.59 -15.37
N HIS A 238 12.58 -1.50 -15.83
CA HIS A 238 11.57 -0.74 -15.09
C HIS A 238 12.02 -0.31 -13.69
N VAL A 239 13.30 0.05 -13.53
CA VAL A 239 13.84 0.48 -12.23
C VAL A 239 13.27 1.82 -11.81
N GLN A 240 12.56 1.82 -10.67
CA GLN A 240 11.92 3.00 -10.12
C GLN A 240 11.94 3.00 -8.59
N GLY A 241 12.04 4.20 -8.01
CA GLY A 241 12.02 4.41 -6.57
C GLY A 241 10.88 5.31 -6.14
N PHE A 242 10.34 5.08 -4.94
CA PHE A 242 9.23 5.87 -4.43
C PHE A 242 9.24 5.97 -2.90
N PRO A 243 8.85 7.12 -2.33
CA PRO A 243 8.64 7.25 -0.90
C PRO A 243 7.29 6.62 -0.49
N LEU A 244 7.26 6.09 0.74
CA LEU A 244 6.07 5.49 1.32
C LEU A 244 5.55 6.33 2.49
N GLY A 245 4.25 6.57 2.50
CA GLY A 245 3.56 7.28 3.56
C GLY A 245 3.27 6.38 4.76
N THR A 246 4.11 6.42 5.80
CA THR A 246 3.99 5.53 6.98
C THR A 246 3.55 6.24 8.26
N TRP A 247 3.29 7.55 8.24
CA TRP A 247 3.02 8.37 9.42
C TRP A 247 1.54 8.70 9.66
N GLY A 248 0.61 7.92 9.13
CA GLY A 248 -0.83 8.19 9.22
C GLY A 248 -1.37 8.34 10.64
N HIS A 249 -0.78 7.65 11.61
CA HIS A 249 -1.17 7.76 13.02
C HIS A 249 -0.90 9.14 13.65
N LYS A 250 -0.07 10.00 13.01
CA LYS A 250 0.26 11.37 13.46
C LYS A 250 -0.25 12.45 12.52
N GLN A 251 -0.96 12.10 11.45
CA GLN A 251 -1.41 13.06 10.46
C GLN A 251 -2.88 13.39 10.61
N ARG A 252 -3.27 14.60 10.19
CA ARG A 252 -4.67 14.98 9.99
C ARG A 252 -5.19 14.23 8.76
N LEU A 253 -6.32 13.54 8.89
CA LEU A 253 -6.89 12.67 7.87
C LEU A 253 -8.12 13.23 7.21
N ALA A 254 -8.85 14.09 7.90
CA ALA A 254 -10.10 14.66 7.42
C ALA A 254 -10.29 16.09 7.94
N ALA A 255 -11.02 16.90 7.18
CA ALA A 255 -11.50 18.20 7.58
C ALA A 255 -12.76 18.55 6.77
N GLY A 256 -13.91 18.62 7.46
CA GLY A 256 -15.18 18.88 6.81
C GLY A 256 -15.45 17.85 5.71
N ARG A 257 -15.46 18.30 4.46
CA ARG A 257 -15.80 17.47 3.28
C ARG A 257 -14.58 16.88 2.55
N VAL A 258 -13.37 16.99 3.12
CA VAL A 258 -12.14 16.46 2.54
C VAL A 258 -11.61 15.31 3.37
N LEU A 259 -11.39 14.16 2.74
CA LEU A 259 -10.85 12.94 3.35
C LEU A 259 -9.57 12.53 2.64
N LEU A 260 -8.57 12.02 3.37
CA LEU A 260 -7.34 11.46 2.81
C LEU A 260 -7.31 9.95 3.03
N VAL A 261 -6.90 9.20 2.02
CA VAL A 261 -6.85 7.73 2.04
C VAL A 261 -5.51 7.20 1.52
N GLY A 262 -5.19 5.96 1.81
CA GLY A 262 -3.98 5.29 1.34
C GLY A 262 -2.70 6.00 1.77
N ASP A 263 -1.74 6.10 0.85
CA ASP A 263 -0.45 6.76 1.12
C ASP A 263 -0.58 8.27 1.31
N ALA A 264 -1.60 8.91 0.73
CA ALA A 264 -1.90 10.31 1.02
C ALA A 264 -2.30 10.50 2.48
N ALA A 265 -2.91 9.51 3.10
CA ALA A 265 -3.18 9.44 4.54
C ALA A 265 -2.00 8.92 5.37
N GLY A 266 -0.97 8.34 4.73
CA GLY A 266 0.18 7.75 5.41
C GLY A 266 -0.09 6.37 6.01
N PHE A 267 -0.89 5.55 5.36
CA PHE A 267 -1.39 4.27 5.88
C PHE A 267 -0.59 3.04 5.45
N THR A 268 0.61 3.23 4.91
CA THR A 268 1.56 2.13 4.70
C THR A 268 2.12 1.63 6.05
N GLU A 269 2.13 0.32 6.25
CA GLU A 269 2.66 -0.34 7.45
C GLU A 269 4.20 -0.19 7.49
N PRO A 270 4.81 0.26 8.60
CA PRO A 270 6.21 0.69 8.62
C PRO A 270 7.24 -0.43 8.81
N LEU A 271 6.86 -1.68 9.11
CA LEU A 271 7.80 -2.79 9.29
C LEU A 271 8.17 -3.43 7.94
N LEU A 272 7.15 -3.80 7.14
CA LEU A 272 7.32 -4.47 5.85
C LEU A 272 6.94 -3.60 4.64
N GLY A 273 6.49 -2.36 4.86
CA GLY A 273 6.10 -1.46 3.76
C GLY A 273 4.78 -1.88 3.07
N GLU A 274 3.93 -2.67 3.74
CA GLU A 274 2.66 -3.09 3.16
C GLU A 274 1.69 -1.91 3.05
N GLY A 275 1.36 -1.51 1.81
CA GLY A 275 0.48 -0.38 1.53
C GLY A 275 -0.92 -0.76 1.05
N ILE A 276 -1.08 -1.91 0.36
CA ILE A 276 -2.35 -2.28 -0.31
C ILE A 276 -3.50 -2.42 0.69
N TYR A 277 -3.28 -3.12 1.81
CA TYR A 277 -4.31 -3.27 2.84
C TYR A 277 -4.82 -1.92 3.37
N GLY A 278 -3.90 -1.04 3.80
CA GLY A 278 -4.25 0.28 4.31
C GLY A 278 -4.91 1.17 3.25
N ALA A 279 -4.53 1.01 1.98
CA ALA A 279 -5.12 1.74 0.86
C ALA A 279 -6.58 1.34 0.63
N VAL A 280 -6.85 0.05 0.43
CA VAL A 280 -8.21 -0.44 0.19
C VAL A 280 -9.11 -0.19 1.40
N LEU A 281 -8.63 -0.52 2.62
CA LEU A 281 -9.38 -0.29 3.85
C LEU A 281 -9.81 1.17 4.00
N SER A 282 -8.87 2.11 3.85
CA SER A 282 -9.18 3.53 4.06
C SER A 282 -10.10 4.09 2.98
N GLY A 283 -9.96 3.64 1.73
CA GLY A 283 -10.88 4.00 0.64
C GLY A 283 -12.31 3.59 0.96
N GLN A 284 -12.52 2.34 1.38
CA GLN A 284 -13.84 1.82 1.78
C GLN A 284 -14.41 2.53 3.00
N ARG A 285 -13.58 2.86 4.01
CA ARG A 285 -14.04 3.60 5.20
C ARG A 285 -14.43 5.03 4.87
N ALA A 286 -13.71 5.69 3.96
CA ALA A 286 -14.09 7.02 3.47
C ALA A 286 -15.42 6.97 2.70
N ALA A 287 -15.63 5.96 1.87
CA ALA A 287 -16.90 5.75 1.18
C ALA A 287 -18.04 5.51 2.16
N ALA A 288 -17.85 4.63 3.15
CA ALA A 288 -18.86 4.34 4.16
C ALA A 288 -19.29 5.58 4.96
N ALA A 289 -18.33 6.43 5.37
CA ALA A 289 -18.62 7.67 6.06
C ALA A 289 -19.42 8.67 5.21
N ILE A 290 -19.08 8.80 3.91
CA ILE A 290 -19.84 9.64 2.97
C ILE A 290 -21.26 9.12 2.79
N LEU A 291 -21.45 7.81 2.68
CA LEU A 291 -22.78 7.20 2.51
C LEU A 291 -23.64 7.31 3.76
N ALA A 292 -23.04 7.27 4.95
CA ALA A 292 -23.78 7.50 6.21
C ALA A 292 -24.32 8.93 6.33
N GLY A 293 -23.61 9.93 5.78
CA GLY A 293 -24.12 11.28 5.60
C GLY A 293 -24.20 12.15 6.85
N ASN A 294 -23.70 11.67 8.00
CA ASN A 294 -23.68 12.40 9.28
C ASN A 294 -22.49 13.39 9.34
N ASP A 295 -21.69 13.37 10.40
CA ASP A 295 -20.39 14.06 10.42
C ASP A 295 -19.34 13.20 9.73
N VAL A 296 -19.25 13.32 8.39
CA VAL A 296 -18.41 12.49 7.54
C VAL A 296 -16.93 12.48 7.98
N ALA A 297 -16.41 13.61 8.44
CA ALA A 297 -15.03 13.68 8.90
C ALA A 297 -14.84 12.94 10.22
N ALA A 298 -15.74 13.10 11.18
CA ALA A 298 -15.69 12.41 12.47
C ALA A 298 -15.92 10.91 12.30
N ASP A 299 -16.92 10.51 11.51
CA ASP A 299 -17.24 9.10 11.24
C ASP A 299 -16.08 8.39 10.57
N TYR A 300 -15.45 9.01 9.56
CA TYR A 300 -14.25 8.45 8.91
C TYR A 300 -13.09 8.26 9.90
N ILE A 301 -12.82 9.29 10.74
CA ILE A 301 -11.75 9.22 11.74
C ILE A 301 -12.01 8.11 12.74
N ALA A 302 -13.24 7.95 13.22
CA ALA A 302 -13.64 6.91 14.17
C ALA A 302 -13.47 5.51 13.54
N ASP A 303 -13.96 5.31 12.33
CA ASP A 303 -13.89 4.03 11.63
C ASP A 303 -12.47 3.57 11.32
N ILE A 304 -11.58 4.51 10.99
CA ILE A 304 -10.19 4.19 10.66
C ILE A 304 -9.26 4.15 11.89
N ASP A 305 -9.74 4.54 13.08
CA ASP A 305 -8.89 4.66 14.29
C ASP A 305 -8.29 3.31 14.72
N ARG A 306 -9.00 2.20 14.50
CA ARG A 306 -8.45 0.86 14.76
C ARG A 306 -7.14 0.65 13.97
N TRP A 307 -7.12 0.95 12.68
CA TRP A 307 -5.92 0.84 11.84
C TRP A 307 -4.84 1.85 12.27
N ARG A 308 -5.22 3.09 12.55
CA ARG A 308 -4.30 4.12 13.09
C ARG A 308 -3.64 3.67 14.39
N SER A 309 -4.40 3.05 15.28
CA SER A 309 -3.90 2.51 16.54
C SER A 309 -2.93 1.35 16.33
N GLU A 310 -3.18 0.50 15.35
CA GLU A 310 -2.25 -0.56 14.96
C GLU A 310 -0.94 0.03 14.41
N LEU A 311 -0.99 0.98 13.47
CA LEU A 311 0.19 1.67 12.96
C LEU A 311 1.01 2.33 14.08
N ARG A 312 0.34 2.98 15.06
CA ARG A 312 0.99 3.58 16.24
C ARG A 312 1.80 2.56 17.03
N ARG A 313 1.29 1.32 17.16
CA ARG A 313 1.98 0.22 17.86
C ARG A 313 3.10 -0.39 17.03
N VAL A 314 2.94 -0.49 15.70
CA VAL A 314 3.96 -1.08 14.82
C VAL A 314 5.16 -0.16 14.62
N HIS A 315 5.00 1.15 14.69
CA HIS A 315 6.12 2.09 14.52
C HIS A 315 7.31 1.85 15.46
N PRO A 316 7.14 1.75 16.81
CA PRO A 316 8.24 1.43 17.71
C PRO A 316 8.74 0.00 17.51
N ILE A 317 7.87 -0.97 17.21
CA ILE A 317 8.28 -2.34 16.90
C ILE A 317 9.23 -2.35 15.69
N ALA A 318 8.87 -1.66 14.61
CA ALA A 318 9.73 -1.54 13.45
C ALA A 318 11.06 -0.83 13.74
N ALA A 319 11.05 0.20 14.61
CA ALA A 319 12.27 0.86 15.02
C ALA A 319 13.21 -0.09 15.76
N ILE A 320 12.70 -0.80 16.77
CA ILE A 320 13.46 -1.80 17.55
C ILE A 320 13.94 -2.93 16.61
N PHE A 321 13.04 -3.45 15.75
CA PHE A 321 13.38 -4.55 14.84
C PHE A 321 14.62 -4.24 13.99
N TYR A 322 14.68 -3.07 13.35
CA TYR A 322 15.80 -2.73 12.48
C TYR A 322 17.04 -2.21 13.22
N THR A 323 16.91 -1.70 14.44
CA THR A 323 18.08 -1.27 15.24
C THR A 323 18.76 -2.44 15.95
N THR A 324 18.00 -3.47 16.31
CA THR A 324 18.51 -4.69 16.98
C THR A 324 18.36 -5.92 16.09
N LEU A 325 18.58 -5.77 14.79
CA LEU A 325 18.19 -6.72 13.76
C LEU A 325 18.61 -8.18 14.03
N PRO A 326 19.85 -8.51 14.48
CA PRO A 326 20.22 -9.89 14.76
C PRO A 326 19.36 -10.53 15.87
N ILE A 327 19.11 -9.77 16.94
CA ILE A 327 18.30 -10.24 18.07
C ILE A 327 16.84 -10.37 17.65
N SER A 328 16.30 -9.34 16.98
CA SER A 328 14.92 -9.31 16.51
C SER A 328 14.64 -10.41 15.50
N PHE A 329 15.58 -10.71 14.59
CA PHE A 329 15.47 -11.81 13.66
C PHE A 329 15.51 -13.17 14.39
N GLY A 330 16.34 -13.32 15.42
CA GLY A 330 16.35 -14.50 16.28
C GLY A 330 14.99 -14.74 16.95
N VAL A 331 14.37 -13.70 17.50
CA VAL A 331 13.01 -13.76 18.07
C VAL A 331 11.98 -14.12 17.00
N LEU A 332 12.07 -13.49 15.83
CA LEU A 332 11.19 -13.80 14.68
C LEU A 332 11.29 -15.29 14.30
N LYS A 333 12.51 -15.79 14.15
CA LYS A 333 12.79 -17.15 13.70
C LYS A 333 12.37 -18.22 14.72
N HIS A 334 12.68 -18.03 15.99
CA HIS A 334 12.52 -19.06 17.01
C HIS A 334 11.33 -18.86 17.94
N GLY A 335 10.90 -17.61 18.16
CA GLY A 335 9.84 -17.28 19.11
C GLY A 335 8.44 -17.15 18.48
N VAL A 336 8.32 -16.43 17.35
CA VAL A 336 7.00 -16.00 16.86
C VAL A 336 6.66 -16.49 15.44
N ARG A 337 7.52 -17.28 14.80
CA ARG A 337 7.33 -17.73 13.40
C ARG A 337 5.98 -18.36 13.16
N ARG A 338 5.63 -19.41 13.92
CA ARG A 338 4.37 -20.15 13.73
C ARG A 338 3.14 -19.26 13.92
N PRO A 339 2.94 -18.60 15.06
CA PRO A 339 1.78 -17.75 15.26
C PRO A 339 1.69 -16.59 14.26
N LEU A 340 2.82 -16.06 13.79
CA LEU A 340 2.84 -15.04 12.75
C LEU A 340 2.31 -15.57 11.42
N MET A 341 2.78 -16.73 10.97
CA MET A 341 2.34 -17.35 9.71
C MET A 341 0.88 -17.78 9.77
N THR A 342 0.45 -18.37 10.89
CA THR A 342 -0.98 -18.67 11.13
C THR A 342 -1.81 -17.38 11.08
N GLY A 343 -1.36 -16.30 11.69
CA GLY A 343 -2.03 -15.02 11.64
C GLY A 343 -2.18 -14.50 10.22
N TYR A 344 -1.11 -14.48 9.44
CA TYR A 344 -1.14 -14.00 8.05
C TYR A 344 -2.05 -14.85 7.16
N ALA A 345 -2.01 -16.17 7.30
CA ALA A 345 -2.90 -17.08 6.57
C ALA A 345 -4.37 -16.87 6.93
N ASN A 346 -4.66 -16.45 8.16
CA ASN A 346 -6.01 -16.09 8.61
C ASN A 346 -6.39 -14.63 8.36
N GLY A 347 -5.58 -13.88 7.62
CA GLY A 347 -5.86 -12.47 7.28
C GLY A 347 -5.77 -11.52 8.46
N LEU A 348 -4.93 -11.83 9.45
CA LEU A 348 -4.69 -10.96 10.59
C LEU A 348 -3.55 -9.99 10.33
N THR A 349 -3.61 -8.84 10.98
CA THR A 349 -2.48 -7.92 11.04
C THR A 349 -1.40 -8.43 12.00
N LEU A 350 -0.20 -7.83 11.96
CA LEU A 350 0.89 -8.13 12.89
C LEU A 350 0.44 -7.96 14.36
N VAL A 351 -0.34 -6.91 14.66
CA VAL A 351 -0.81 -6.64 16.03
C VAL A 351 -1.87 -7.65 16.47
N GLN A 352 -2.76 -8.03 15.59
CA GLN A 352 -3.79 -9.04 15.86
C GLN A 352 -3.19 -10.42 16.07
N SER A 353 -2.14 -10.78 15.33
CA SER A 353 -1.43 -12.06 15.45
C SER A 353 -0.78 -12.26 16.82
N LYS A 354 -0.54 -11.19 17.61
CA LYS A 354 -0.05 -11.32 19.01
C LYS A 354 -0.94 -12.18 19.88
N ARG A 355 -2.25 -12.22 19.65
CA ARG A 355 -3.18 -13.04 20.43
C ARG A 355 -2.86 -14.51 20.31
N LEU A 356 -2.28 -14.95 19.19
CA LEU A 356 -1.88 -16.33 18.94
C LEU A 356 -0.61 -16.72 19.70
N PHE A 357 0.24 -15.75 20.11
CA PHE A 357 1.46 -16.02 20.86
C PHE A 357 1.20 -16.55 22.28
N PHE A 358 0.04 -16.27 22.82
CA PHE A 358 -0.36 -16.66 24.18
C PHE A 358 -1.39 -17.82 24.20
N GLY A 359 -1.52 -18.58 23.09
CA GLY A 359 -2.35 -19.78 23.04
C GLY A 359 -3.87 -19.52 22.98
N ALA A 360 -4.29 -18.30 22.71
CA ALA A 360 -5.72 -18.02 22.47
C ALA A 360 -6.17 -18.68 21.18
N ARG A 361 -7.05 -19.70 21.29
CA ARG A 361 -7.72 -20.30 20.12
C ARG A 361 -8.72 -19.31 19.54
N PHE A 362 -8.84 -19.29 18.21
CA PHE A 362 -9.96 -18.61 17.55
C PHE A 362 -11.28 -19.29 17.97
N GLN A 363 -12.18 -18.53 18.52
CA GLN A 363 -13.62 -18.80 18.49
C GLN A 363 -14.25 -18.04 17.33
#